data_1ad19f1ae421a5177f2f2685d827b83e
#
_entry.id   1ad19f1ae421a5177f2f2685d827b83e
#
_cell.length_a   1.000
_cell.length_b   1.000
_cell.length_c   1.000
_cell.angle_alpha   90.00
_cell.angle_beta   90.00
_cell.angle_gamma   90.00
#
_symmetry.space_group_name_H-M   'P 1'
#
loop_
_entity.id
_entity.type
_entity.pdbx_description
1 polymer ?
#
loop_
_entity_poly.entity_id
_entity_poly.type
_entity_poly.pdbx_seq_one_letter_code
_entity_poly.pdbx_strand_id
1 'polypeptide(L)'
;MKKFSLALAADVLFYSVAAWLLAVGLLRYFRAETWVCMTAATLIALAVGGGTFCLLSAKREKRLLGKKEREARDALLLHLALEKDERVRALLLTALTADGREAHCSGDALALDGNPLVPLYTMEPVSADAVAQLVRRFGSGPFIVACNALTPEAEKLLTSFGKEVMNGDETYALFSRTKSIPEKLLCGDVPRRTAKTRLRAAFAKRNARPFFVSGFLLLIMSLFVIYPVYYLVTGSVLMIAAIIVRATGFA
;
A
#
# COMPACT_ATOMS: atom_id res chain seq x y z
N MET A 1 0.17 -18.90 11.97
CA MET A 1 -0.83 -18.34 12.91
C MET A 1 -1.25 -16.95 12.43
N LYS A 2 -2.52 -16.77 12.00
CA LYS A 2 -3.05 -15.46 11.56
C LYS A 2 -3.05 -14.51 12.77
N LYS A 3 -2.21 -13.49 12.77
CA LYS A 3 -2.19 -12.49 13.85
C LYS A 3 -3.52 -11.77 13.91
N PHE A 4 -4.31 -12.07 14.92
CA PHE A 4 -5.56 -11.39 15.22
C PHE A 4 -5.27 -9.89 15.36
N SER A 5 -5.87 -9.07 14.55
CA SER A 5 -5.64 -7.62 14.60
C SER A 5 -6.75 -6.97 15.39
N LEU A 6 -6.39 -6.31 16.46
CA LEU A 6 -7.32 -5.60 17.34
C LEU A 6 -8.21 -4.61 16.57
N ALA A 7 -7.68 -3.98 15.52
CA ALA A 7 -8.46 -3.10 14.66
C ALA A 7 -9.57 -3.84 13.89
N LEU A 8 -9.29 -5.04 13.38
CA LEU A 8 -10.31 -5.84 12.68
C LEU A 8 -11.40 -6.30 13.64
N ALA A 9 -11.02 -6.70 14.87
CA ALA A 9 -11.99 -7.06 15.90
C ALA A 9 -12.90 -5.88 16.28
N ALA A 10 -12.33 -4.67 16.42
CA ALA A 10 -13.08 -3.47 16.71
C ALA A 10 -14.07 -3.11 15.59
N ASP A 11 -13.66 -3.20 14.32
CA ASP A 11 -14.53 -2.94 13.18
C ASP A 11 -15.70 -3.95 13.13
N VAL A 12 -15.41 -5.25 13.30
CA VAL A 12 -16.44 -6.31 13.31
C VAL A 12 -17.42 -6.10 14.45
N LEU A 13 -16.90 -5.81 15.64
CA LEU A 13 -17.74 -5.56 16.83
C LEU A 13 -18.62 -4.32 16.62
N PHE A 14 -18.09 -3.26 16.04
CA PHE A 14 -18.86 -2.05 15.74
C PHE A 14 -20.03 -2.36 14.80
N TYR A 15 -19.78 -3.04 13.67
CA TYR A 15 -20.84 -3.38 12.73
C TYR A 15 -21.86 -4.36 13.32
N SER A 16 -21.41 -5.32 14.16
CA SER A 16 -22.32 -6.26 14.83
C SER A 16 -23.24 -5.56 15.82
N VAL A 17 -22.70 -4.64 16.63
CA VAL A 17 -23.49 -3.86 17.61
C VAL A 17 -24.46 -2.92 16.89
N ALA A 18 -24.00 -2.24 15.84
CA ALA A 18 -24.85 -1.37 15.04
C ALA A 18 -26.02 -2.14 14.40
N ALA A 19 -25.74 -3.32 13.82
CA ALA A 19 -26.77 -4.19 13.25
C ALA A 19 -27.75 -4.69 14.31
N TRP A 20 -27.26 -5.04 15.51
CA TRP A 20 -28.10 -5.47 16.63
C TRP A 20 -29.04 -4.37 17.06
N LEU A 21 -28.56 -3.15 17.28
CA LEU A 21 -29.36 -2.00 17.68
C LEU A 21 -30.43 -1.66 16.63
N LEU A 22 -30.07 -1.68 15.36
CA LEU A 22 -31.01 -1.45 14.26
C LEU A 22 -32.09 -2.54 14.21
N ALA A 23 -31.70 -3.81 14.34
CA ALA A 23 -32.64 -4.93 14.33
C ALA A 23 -33.62 -4.87 15.52
N VAL A 24 -33.13 -4.58 16.74
CA VAL A 24 -34.01 -4.41 17.93
C VAL A 24 -34.97 -3.25 17.71
N GLY A 25 -34.49 -2.09 17.23
CA GLY A 25 -35.32 -0.92 16.97
C GLY A 25 -36.42 -1.20 15.96
N LEU A 26 -36.06 -1.87 14.84
CA LEU A 26 -36.99 -2.22 13.77
C LEU A 26 -38.04 -3.24 14.21
N LEU A 27 -37.63 -4.32 14.88
CA LEU A 27 -38.54 -5.36 15.37
C LEU A 27 -39.49 -4.81 16.43
N ARG A 28 -39.02 -3.90 17.29
CA ARG A 28 -39.84 -3.24 18.30
C ARG A 28 -40.86 -2.28 17.69
N TYR A 29 -40.52 -1.64 16.60
CA TYR A 29 -41.45 -0.83 15.81
C TYR A 29 -42.64 -1.67 15.28
N PHE A 30 -42.39 -2.92 14.86
CA PHE A 30 -43.42 -3.87 14.45
C PHE A 30 -44.19 -4.55 15.64
N ARG A 31 -44.00 -4.08 16.87
CA ARG A 31 -44.65 -4.59 18.10
C ARG A 31 -44.38 -6.09 18.37
N ALA A 32 -43.26 -6.62 17.90
CA ALA A 32 -42.86 -7.99 18.22
C ALA A 32 -42.57 -8.14 19.73
N GLU A 33 -42.78 -9.34 20.27
CA GLU A 33 -42.48 -9.65 21.66
C GLU A 33 -40.99 -9.44 21.98
N THR A 34 -40.71 -8.97 23.20
CA THR A 34 -39.33 -8.52 23.56
C THR A 34 -38.32 -9.63 23.43
N TRP A 35 -38.65 -10.87 23.77
CA TRP A 35 -37.73 -11.99 23.68
C TRP A 35 -37.47 -12.42 22.24
N VAL A 36 -38.48 -12.35 21.36
CA VAL A 36 -38.35 -12.61 19.92
C VAL A 36 -37.45 -11.54 19.29
N CYS A 37 -37.63 -10.27 19.66
CA CYS A 37 -36.78 -9.19 19.22
C CYS A 37 -35.30 -9.42 19.55
N MET A 38 -35.01 -9.82 20.78
CA MET A 38 -33.66 -10.05 21.28
C MET A 38 -32.98 -11.24 20.59
N THR A 39 -33.69 -12.36 20.44
CA THR A 39 -33.13 -13.55 19.76
C THR A 39 -32.89 -13.30 18.29
N ALA A 40 -33.86 -12.74 17.58
CA ALA A 40 -33.72 -12.42 16.16
C ALA A 40 -32.60 -11.37 15.89
N ALA A 41 -32.52 -10.32 16.69
CA ALA A 41 -31.49 -9.31 16.61
C ALA A 41 -30.08 -9.90 16.84
N THR A 42 -29.96 -10.83 17.79
CA THR A 42 -28.68 -11.50 18.06
C THR A 42 -28.23 -12.38 16.88
N LEU A 43 -29.16 -13.12 16.27
CA LEU A 43 -28.88 -13.91 15.08
C LEU A 43 -28.42 -13.01 13.90
N ILE A 44 -29.11 -11.88 13.67
CA ILE A 44 -28.75 -10.90 12.65
C ILE A 44 -27.35 -10.32 12.92
N ALA A 45 -27.08 -9.94 14.16
CA ALA A 45 -25.77 -9.40 14.56
C ALA A 45 -24.63 -10.40 14.33
N LEU A 46 -24.85 -11.68 14.65
CA LEU A 46 -23.88 -12.76 14.40
C LEU A 46 -23.67 -12.97 12.89
N ALA A 47 -24.72 -12.97 12.09
CA ALA A 47 -24.62 -13.11 10.64
C ALA A 47 -23.86 -11.92 10.01
N VAL A 48 -24.18 -10.68 10.42
CA VAL A 48 -23.49 -9.47 9.96
C VAL A 48 -22.03 -9.48 10.44
N GLY A 49 -21.76 -9.84 11.69
CA GLY A 49 -20.41 -9.96 12.23
C GLY A 49 -19.56 -10.99 11.50
N GLY A 50 -20.09 -12.17 11.23
CA GLY A 50 -19.43 -13.21 10.45
C GLY A 50 -19.15 -12.78 9.00
N GLY A 51 -20.14 -12.20 8.33
CA GLY A 51 -20.03 -11.68 6.98
C GLY A 51 -18.97 -10.55 6.88
N THR A 52 -19.03 -9.57 7.78
CA THR A 52 -18.05 -8.48 7.82
C THR A 52 -16.63 -8.98 8.14
N PHE A 53 -16.49 -9.95 9.04
CA PHE A 53 -15.20 -10.57 9.33
C PHE A 53 -14.60 -11.24 8.08
N CYS A 54 -15.37 -12.04 7.35
CA CYS A 54 -14.93 -12.69 6.11
C CYS A 54 -14.51 -11.66 5.05
N LEU A 55 -15.34 -10.64 4.81
CA LEU A 55 -15.07 -9.60 3.81
C LEU A 55 -13.84 -8.76 4.17
N LEU A 56 -13.72 -8.31 5.42
CA LEU A 56 -12.60 -7.48 5.86
C LEU A 56 -11.30 -8.29 5.93
N SER A 57 -11.34 -9.56 6.32
CA SER A 57 -10.16 -10.44 6.35
C SER A 57 -9.63 -10.70 4.94
N ALA A 58 -10.50 -11.02 3.98
CA ALA A 58 -10.13 -11.22 2.58
C ALA A 58 -9.56 -9.95 1.93
N LYS A 59 -10.21 -8.80 2.14
CA LYS A 59 -9.73 -7.50 1.65
C LYS A 59 -8.37 -7.11 2.25
N ARG A 60 -8.17 -7.44 3.52
CA ARG A 60 -6.90 -7.18 4.21
C ARG A 60 -5.78 -8.07 3.71
N GLU A 61 -6.05 -9.35 3.46
CA GLU A 61 -5.08 -10.30 2.91
C GLU A 61 -4.60 -9.84 1.53
N LYS A 62 -5.52 -9.47 0.63
CA LYS A 62 -5.20 -8.88 -0.68
C LYS A 62 -4.34 -7.60 -0.56
N ARG A 63 -4.68 -6.71 0.38
CA ARG A 63 -3.89 -5.48 0.60
C ARG A 63 -2.48 -5.78 1.14
N LEU A 64 -2.35 -6.77 2.01
CA LEU A 64 -1.05 -7.16 2.57
C LEU A 64 -0.17 -7.85 1.52
N LEU A 65 -0.74 -8.68 0.64
CA LEU A 65 -0.04 -9.28 -0.49
C LEU A 65 0.45 -8.21 -1.46
N GLY A 66 -0.43 -7.33 -1.92
CA GLY A 66 -0.06 -6.24 -2.82
C GLY A 66 0.94 -5.24 -2.19
N LYS A 67 0.92 -5.08 -0.86
CA LYS A 67 1.93 -4.26 -0.18
C LYS A 67 3.30 -4.94 -0.12
N LYS A 68 3.35 -6.24 0.16
CA LYS A 68 4.60 -7.01 0.14
C LYS A 68 5.23 -7.06 -1.24
N GLU A 69 4.40 -7.23 -2.26
CA GLU A 69 4.84 -7.24 -3.66
C GLU A 69 5.43 -5.89 -4.07
N ARG A 70 4.77 -4.78 -3.71
CA ARG A 70 5.31 -3.43 -3.93
C ARG A 70 6.62 -3.21 -3.18
N GLU A 71 6.70 -3.58 -1.90
CA GLU A 71 7.92 -3.47 -1.10
C GLU A 71 9.07 -4.30 -1.71
N ALA A 72 8.79 -5.50 -2.21
CA ALA A 72 9.79 -6.34 -2.88
C ALA A 72 10.23 -5.74 -4.23
N ARG A 73 9.28 -5.21 -5.02
CA ARG A 73 9.57 -4.50 -6.27
C ARG A 73 10.46 -3.29 -6.02
N ASP A 74 10.05 -2.42 -5.09
CA ASP A 74 10.77 -1.19 -4.78
C ASP A 74 12.18 -1.48 -4.25
N ALA A 75 12.36 -2.56 -3.49
CA ALA A 75 13.66 -3.01 -3.00
C ALA A 75 14.56 -3.51 -4.14
N LEU A 76 14.01 -4.27 -5.12
CA LEU A 76 14.75 -4.71 -6.30
C LEU A 76 15.17 -3.53 -7.18
N LEU A 77 14.24 -2.62 -7.48
CA LEU A 77 14.53 -1.46 -8.33
C LEU A 77 15.58 -0.54 -7.71
N LEU A 78 15.51 -0.37 -6.38
CA LEU A 78 16.51 0.40 -5.65
C LEU A 78 17.88 -0.31 -5.64
N HIS A 79 17.89 -1.64 -5.54
CA HIS A 79 19.12 -2.42 -5.68
C HIS A 79 19.75 -2.22 -7.06
N LEU A 80 18.95 -2.32 -8.14
CA LEU A 80 19.42 -2.09 -9.50
C LEU A 80 19.93 -0.65 -9.71
N ALA A 81 19.29 0.35 -9.07
CA ALA A 81 19.72 1.74 -9.17
C ALA A 81 21.00 2.07 -8.40
N LEU A 82 21.37 1.27 -7.39
CA LEU A 82 22.56 1.46 -6.56
C LEU A 82 23.73 0.58 -7.00
N GLU A 83 23.48 -0.45 -7.77
CA GLU A 83 24.50 -1.38 -8.22
C GLU A 83 25.28 -0.82 -9.44
N LYS A 84 26.46 -1.34 -9.70
CA LYS A 84 27.27 -0.95 -10.86
C LYS A 84 26.62 -1.44 -12.16
N ASP A 85 26.71 -0.63 -13.21
CA ASP A 85 26.11 -0.92 -14.53
C ASP A 85 26.49 -2.31 -15.09
N GLU A 86 27.73 -2.74 -14.86
CA GLU A 86 28.18 -4.07 -15.29
C GLU A 86 27.42 -5.20 -14.59
N ARG A 87 27.17 -5.06 -13.29
CA ARG A 87 26.40 -6.04 -12.51
C ARG A 87 24.93 -6.01 -12.85
N VAL A 88 24.36 -4.82 -13.06
CA VAL A 88 22.98 -4.67 -13.52
C VAL A 88 22.78 -5.39 -14.85
N ARG A 89 23.72 -5.21 -15.79
CA ARG A 89 23.69 -5.92 -17.09
C ARG A 89 23.80 -7.43 -16.91
N ALA A 90 24.69 -7.91 -16.05
CA ALA A 90 24.84 -9.34 -15.76
C ALA A 90 23.56 -9.94 -15.13
N LEU A 91 22.92 -9.24 -14.19
CA LEU A 91 21.66 -9.66 -13.58
C LEU A 91 20.52 -9.72 -14.60
N LEU A 92 20.38 -8.68 -15.43
CA LEU A 92 19.38 -8.65 -16.51
C LEU A 92 19.63 -9.75 -17.54
N LEU A 93 20.88 -9.98 -17.93
CA LEU A 93 21.25 -11.06 -18.84
C LEU A 93 20.82 -12.42 -18.28
N THR A 94 21.14 -12.68 -17.02
CA THR A 94 20.75 -13.92 -16.35
C THR A 94 19.22 -14.08 -16.31
N ALA A 95 18.49 -13.01 -16.00
CA ALA A 95 17.04 -13.05 -15.94
C ALA A 95 16.41 -13.27 -17.33
N LEU A 96 16.91 -12.58 -18.38
CA LEU A 96 16.42 -12.71 -19.75
C LEU A 96 16.72 -14.09 -20.33
N THR A 97 17.92 -14.62 -20.09
CA THR A 97 18.29 -15.98 -20.53
C THR A 97 17.45 -17.04 -19.82
N ALA A 98 17.17 -16.87 -18.52
CA ALA A 98 16.28 -17.77 -17.77
C ALA A 98 14.81 -17.67 -18.23
N ASP A 99 14.42 -16.55 -18.84
CA ASP A 99 13.10 -16.37 -19.49
C ASP A 99 13.02 -17.01 -20.89
N GLY A 100 14.15 -17.55 -21.40
CA GLY A 100 14.22 -18.18 -22.72
C GLY A 100 14.40 -17.21 -23.88
N ARG A 101 14.76 -15.95 -23.60
CA ARG A 101 15.06 -14.95 -24.63
C ARG A 101 16.53 -15.00 -25.05
N GLU A 102 16.78 -14.74 -26.31
CA GLU A 102 18.16 -14.60 -26.80
C GLU A 102 18.73 -13.25 -26.37
N ALA A 103 19.57 -13.28 -25.34
CA ALA A 103 20.22 -12.10 -24.81
C ALA A 103 21.74 -12.31 -24.75
N HIS A 104 22.49 -11.31 -25.18
CA HIS A 104 23.97 -11.30 -25.07
C HIS A 104 24.47 -9.88 -24.79
N CYS A 105 25.66 -9.78 -24.19
CA CYS A 105 26.29 -8.48 -23.95
C CYS A 105 26.89 -7.93 -25.25
N SER A 106 26.55 -6.69 -25.58
CA SER A 106 27.13 -5.94 -26.72
C SER A 106 27.63 -4.58 -26.22
N GLY A 107 28.87 -4.53 -25.77
CA GLY A 107 29.47 -3.31 -25.20
C GLY A 107 28.72 -2.80 -23.97
N ASP A 108 28.22 -1.56 -24.05
CA ASP A 108 27.45 -0.91 -22.95
C ASP A 108 25.97 -1.26 -22.94
N ALA A 109 25.44 -1.96 -23.94
CA ALA A 109 24.05 -2.40 -24.04
C ALA A 109 23.95 -3.93 -23.99
N LEU A 110 22.77 -4.43 -23.69
CA LEU A 110 22.41 -5.83 -23.89
C LEU A 110 21.74 -5.93 -25.26
N ALA A 111 22.08 -6.93 -26.06
CA ALA A 111 21.28 -7.26 -27.23
C ALA A 111 20.18 -8.24 -26.79
N LEU A 112 18.93 -7.88 -27.03
CA LEU A 112 17.74 -8.68 -26.75
C LEU A 112 16.99 -8.90 -28.07
N ASP A 113 16.90 -10.14 -28.52
CA ASP A 113 16.23 -10.49 -29.77
C ASP A 113 16.68 -9.63 -30.96
N GLY A 114 17.98 -9.30 -30.99
CA GLY A 114 18.60 -8.44 -32.01
C GLY A 114 18.48 -6.93 -31.76
N ASN A 115 17.74 -6.48 -30.77
CA ASN A 115 17.59 -5.06 -30.43
C ASN A 115 18.45 -4.69 -29.21
N PRO A 116 19.14 -3.54 -29.21
CA PRO A 116 19.88 -3.10 -28.04
C PRO A 116 18.92 -2.69 -26.90
N LEU A 117 19.11 -3.32 -25.72
CA LEU A 117 18.45 -2.98 -24.47
C LEU A 117 19.43 -2.20 -23.61
N VAL A 118 19.04 -0.97 -23.25
CA VAL A 118 19.85 -0.06 -22.44
C VAL A 118 19.28 0.03 -21.04
N PRO A 119 19.96 -0.49 -20.01
CA PRO A 119 19.52 -0.34 -18.63
C PRO A 119 19.84 1.08 -18.11
N LEU A 120 18.81 1.79 -17.66
CA LEU A 120 18.86 3.11 -17.04
C LEU A 120 18.14 3.09 -15.69
N TYR A 121 18.69 2.38 -14.73
CA TYR A 121 18.13 2.35 -13.37
C TYR A 121 18.75 3.47 -12.55
N THR A 122 17.97 4.52 -12.29
CA THR A 122 18.36 5.69 -11.51
C THR A 122 17.41 5.90 -10.34
N MET A 123 17.86 6.61 -9.29
CA MET A 123 17.01 6.96 -8.15
C MET A 123 15.88 7.90 -8.53
N GLU A 124 16.14 8.79 -9.47
CA GLU A 124 15.19 9.75 -10.02
C GLU A 124 14.58 9.22 -11.32
N PRO A 125 13.37 9.66 -11.68
CA PRO A 125 12.79 9.33 -12.98
C PRO A 125 13.70 9.79 -14.12
N VAL A 126 13.87 8.94 -15.14
CA VAL A 126 14.70 9.24 -16.30
C VAL A 126 14.15 10.46 -17.05
N SER A 127 14.98 11.46 -17.25
CA SER A 127 14.60 12.72 -17.90
C SER A 127 14.54 12.61 -19.42
N ALA A 128 13.83 13.55 -20.06
CA ALA A 128 13.78 13.65 -21.52
C ALA A 128 15.17 13.87 -22.15
N ASP A 129 16.07 14.58 -21.45
CA ASP A 129 17.43 14.81 -21.94
C ASP A 129 18.25 13.53 -22.00
N ALA A 130 18.14 12.66 -20.99
CA ALA A 130 18.79 11.35 -20.99
C ALA A 130 18.28 10.48 -22.16
N VAL A 131 16.97 10.47 -22.39
CA VAL A 131 16.36 9.77 -23.53
C VAL A 131 16.85 10.36 -24.87
N ALA A 132 16.92 11.69 -25.00
CA ALA A 132 17.42 12.35 -26.22
C ALA A 132 18.85 11.98 -26.50
N GLN A 133 19.72 11.83 -25.49
CA GLN A 133 21.08 11.33 -25.65
C GLN A 133 21.12 9.90 -26.19
N LEU A 134 20.24 9.01 -25.69
CA LEU A 134 20.12 7.64 -26.20
C LEU A 134 19.65 7.62 -27.66
N VAL A 135 18.63 8.41 -28.00
CA VAL A 135 18.15 8.53 -29.39
C VAL A 135 19.25 9.02 -30.32
N ARG A 136 20.09 9.99 -29.88
CA ARG A 136 21.26 10.45 -30.66
C ARG A 136 22.32 9.36 -30.83
N ARG A 137 22.51 8.53 -29.77
CA ARG A 137 23.54 7.47 -29.78
C ARG A 137 23.14 6.27 -30.64
N PHE A 138 21.89 5.81 -30.55
CA PHE A 138 21.40 4.63 -31.27
C PHE A 138 20.67 4.96 -32.57
N GLY A 139 20.44 6.24 -32.85
CA GLY A 139 19.79 6.70 -34.08
C GLY A 139 18.31 6.27 -34.17
N SER A 140 17.86 6.09 -35.43
CA SER A 140 16.47 5.65 -35.72
C SER A 140 16.26 4.14 -35.54
N GLY A 141 17.33 3.35 -35.30
CA GLY A 141 17.21 1.91 -35.09
C GLY A 141 16.34 1.53 -33.89
N PRO A 142 15.77 0.33 -33.86
CA PRO A 142 15.01 -0.14 -32.72
C PRO A 142 15.94 -0.28 -31.49
N PHE A 143 15.49 0.19 -30.33
CA PHE A 143 16.13 -0.05 -29.03
C PHE A 143 15.09 -0.07 -27.92
N ILE A 144 15.43 -0.75 -26.82
CA ILE A 144 14.60 -0.90 -25.64
C ILE A 144 15.27 -0.18 -24.48
N VAL A 145 14.50 0.60 -23.73
CA VAL A 145 14.98 1.26 -22.50
C VAL A 145 14.42 0.54 -21.29
N ALA A 146 15.29 -0.01 -20.44
CA ALA A 146 14.88 -0.57 -19.16
C ALA A 146 15.13 0.43 -18.03
N CYS A 147 14.07 0.85 -17.32
CA CYS A 147 14.17 1.91 -16.30
C CYS A 147 13.19 1.70 -15.14
N ASN A 148 13.46 2.41 -14.02
CA ASN A 148 12.54 2.42 -12.86
C ASN A 148 11.27 3.20 -13.17
N ALA A 149 11.43 4.43 -13.65
CA ALA A 149 10.35 5.34 -13.99
C ALA A 149 10.85 6.35 -15.04
N LEU A 150 9.93 6.91 -15.80
CA LEU A 150 10.17 7.97 -16.77
C LEU A 150 9.45 9.24 -16.34
N THR A 151 10.00 10.40 -16.73
CA THR A 151 9.22 11.63 -16.68
C THR A 151 8.18 11.62 -17.81
N PRO A 152 7.04 12.33 -17.66
CA PRO A 152 6.00 12.37 -18.71
C PRO A 152 6.53 12.86 -20.07
N GLU A 153 7.53 13.74 -20.06
CA GLU A 153 8.19 14.25 -21.26
C GLU A 153 9.06 13.17 -21.92
N ALA A 154 9.78 12.39 -21.11
CA ALA A 154 10.60 11.26 -21.58
C ALA A 154 9.74 10.17 -22.21
N GLU A 155 8.61 9.84 -21.60
CA GLU A 155 7.64 8.86 -22.10
C GLU A 155 7.05 9.29 -23.45
N LYS A 156 6.63 10.56 -23.57
CA LYS A 156 6.16 11.13 -24.83
C LYS A 156 7.24 11.07 -25.92
N LEU A 157 8.49 11.37 -25.55
CA LEU A 157 9.60 11.33 -26.49
C LEU A 157 9.84 9.91 -27.02
N LEU A 158 9.92 8.90 -26.13
CA LEU A 158 10.09 7.49 -26.55
C LEU A 158 8.94 7.01 -27.42
N THR A 159 7.70 7.34 -27.06
CA THR A 159 6.50 7.01 -27.83
C THR A 159 6.54 7.65 -29.23
N SER A 160 6.96 8.92 -29.33
CA SER A 160 7.06 9.61 -30.62
C SER A 160 8.10 8.99 -31.55
N PHE A 161 9.13 8.39 -31.00
CA PHE A 161 10.15 7.65 -31.77
C PHE A 161 9.85 6.15 -31.93
N GLY A 162 8.69 5.67 -31.45
CA GLY A 162 8.30 4.27 -31.53
C GLY A 162 9.24 3.33 -30.78
N LYS A 163 9.83 3.78 -29.64
CA LYS A 163 10.78 2.99 -28.86
C LYS A 163 10.06 2.22 -27.76
N GLU A 164 10.53 0.99 -27.50
CA GLU A 164 10.00 0.15 -26.44
C GLU A 164 10.61 0.53 -25.08
N VAL A 165 9.79 0.42 -24.04
CA VAL A 165 10.18 0.69 -22.67
C VAL A 165 9.87 -0.53 -21.82
N MET A 166 10.86 -1.03 -21.11
CA MET A 166 10.71 -2.01 -20.04
C MET A 166 10.62 -1.28 -18.71
N ASN A 167 9.42 -1.09 -18.21
CA ASN A 167 9.16 -0.40 -16.95
C ASN A 167 9.62 -1.20 -15.73
N GLY A 168 9.72 -0.54 -14.56
CA GLY A 168 10.06 -1.20 -13.30
C GLY A 168 9.13 -2.35 -12.92
N ASP A 169 7.83 -2.27 -13.26
CA ASP A 169 6.88 -3.36 -13.03
C ASP A 169 7.19 -4.59 -13.92
N GLU A 170 7.52 -4.38 -15.17
CA GLU A 170 7.92 -5.44 -16.12
C GLU A 170 9.26 -6.06 -15.73
N THR A 171 10.22 -5.22 -15.32
CA THR A 171 11.50 -5.69 -14.78
C THR A 171 11.26 -6.59 -13.56
N TYR A 172 10.46 -6.16 -12.58
CA TYR A 172 10.15 -6.98 -11.41
C TYR A 172 9.43 -8.28 -11.77
N ALA A 173 8.48 -8.23 -12.70
CA ALA A 173 7.76 -9.41 -13.19
C ALA A 173 8.72 -10.42 -13.84
N LEU A 174 9.71 -9.96 -14.63
CA LEU A 174 10.76 -10.78 -15.21
C LEU A 174 11.57 -11.49 -14.14
N PHE A 175 12.13 -10.74 -13.18
CA PHE A 175 12.94 -11.30 -12.09
C PHE A 175 12.16 -12.25 -11.18
N SER A 176 10.88 -11.94 -10.93
CA SER A 176 10.00 -12.78 -10.11
C SER A 176 9.65 -14.10 -10.81
N ARG A 177 9.37 -14.06 -12.11
CA ARG A 177 9.02 -15.24 -12.93
C ARG A 177 10.22 -16.18 -13.09
N THR A 178 11.39 -15.62 -13.32
CA THR A 178 12.65 -16.39 -13.50
C THR A 178 13.32 -16.78 -12.18
N LYS A 179 12.77 -16.32 -11.03
CA LYS A 179 13.37 -16.50 -9.70
C LYS A 179 14.82 -16.04 -9.60
N SER A 180 15.19 -15.04 -10.39
CA SER A 180 16.55 -14.50 -10.47
C SER A 180 16.75 -13.29 -9.52
N ILE A 181 15.84 -13.07 -8.57
CA ILE A 181 15.98 -12.01 -7.57
C ILE A 181 17.21 -12.29 -6.70
N PRO A 182 18.15 -11.34 -6.56
CA PRO A 182 19.33 -11.52 -5.72
C PRO A 182 18.97 -11.80 -4.26
N GLU A 183 19.63 -12.79 -3.64
CA GLU A 183 19.38 -13.13 -2.22
C GLU A 183 19.74 -11.98 -1.27
N LYS A 184 20.76 -11.20 -1.61
CA LYS A 184 21.18 -10.02 -0.83
C LYS A 184 20.90 -8.77 -1.61
N LEU A 185 19.82 -8.08 -1.28
CA LEU A 185 19.55 -6.74 -1.78
C LEU A 185 20.38 -5.72 -0.98
N LEU A 186 20.91 -4.69 -1.65
CA LEU A 186 21.66 -3.59 -1.01
C LEU A 186 20.79 -2.83 -0.01
N CYS A 187 19.49 -2.77 -0.24
CA CYS A 187 18.54 -2.29 0.73
C CYS A 187 18.12 -3.45 1.63
N GLY A 188 18.80 -3.54 2.77
CA GLY A 188 18.41 -4.46 3.83
C GLY A 188 16.98 -4.20 4.32
N ASP A 189 16.43 -5.17 5.05
CA ASP A 189 15.10 -5.12 5.63
C ASP A 189 14.78 -3.73 6.20
N VAL A 190 13.85 -3.04 5.57
CA VAL A 190 13.29 -1.80 6.14
C VAL A 190 12.78 -2.16 7.54
N PRO A 191 13.32 -1.54 8.60
CA PRO A 191 12.99 -1.93 9.95
C PRO A 191 11.48 -1.86 10.15
N ARG A 192 10.86 -3.01 10.40
CA ARG A 192 9.41 -3.11 10.65
C ARG A 192 9.06 -2.13 11.75
N ARG A 193 8.23 -1.15 11.45
CA ARG A 193 7.73 -0.20 12.44
C ARG A 193 7.21 -0.97 13.64
N THR A 194 7.93 -0.90 14.76
CA THR A 194 7.56 -1.56 16.00
C THR A 194 6.22 -0.99 16.50
N ALA A 195 5.51 -1.74 17.36
CA ALA A 195 4.27 -1.24 17.98
C ALA A 195 4.47 0.12 18.62
N LYS A 196 5.65 0.37 19.19
CA LYS A 196 6.07 1.65 19.80
C LYS A 196 6.11 2.81 18.78
N THR A 197 6.62 2.59 17.55
CA THR A 197 6.60 3.62 16.49
C THR A 197 5.21 3.88 15.96
N ARG A 198 4.32 2.88 15.94
CA ARG A 198 2.90 3.05 15.56
C ARG A 198 2.14 3.85 16.62
N LEU A 199 2.37 3.56 17.90
CA LEU A 199 1.81 4.35 19.00
C LEU A 199 2.31 5.81 18.96
N ARG A 200 3.61 6.02 18.77
CA ARG A 200 4.15 7.38 18.61
C ARG A 200 3.52 8.12 17.44
N ALA A 201 3.31 7.46 16.30
CA ALA A 201 2.64 8.06 15.15
C ALA A 201 1.14 8.36 15.43
N ALA A 202 0.45 7.54 16.23
CA ALA A 202 -0.92 7.81 16.64
C ALA A 202 -1.02 9.02 17.57
N PHE A 203 -0.03 9.21 18.46
CA PHE A 203 0.07 10.36 19.37
C PHE A 203 0.95 11.51 18.83
N ALA A 204 1.12 11.60 17.51
CA ALA A 204 1.77 12.74 16.88
C ALA A 204 0.91 14.01 17.02
N LYS A 205 1.54 15.17 17.20
CA LYS A 205 0.86 16.49 17.34
C LYS A 205 -0.17 16.76 16.23
N ARG A 206 0.08 16.23 15.05
CA ARG A 206 -0.86 16.33 13.90
C ARG A 206 -2.24 15.73 14.21
N ASN A 207 -2.31 14.70 15.05
CA ASN A 207 -3.55 13.99 15.38
C ASN A 207 -4.34 14.64 16.52
N ALA A 208 -3.83 15.68 17.16
CA ALA A 208 -4.54 16.43 18.20
C ALA A 208 -5.83 17.09 17.69
N ARG A 209 -5.81 17.63 16.43
CA ARG A 209 -6.97 18.28 15.82
C ARG A 209 -8.15 17.33 15.62
N PRO A 210 -8.01 16.14 14.97
CA PRO A 210 -9.13 15.21 14.83
C PRO A 210 -9.68 14.71 16.16
N PHE A 211 -8.84 14.47 17.18
CA PHE A 211 -9.32 14.11 18.50
C PHE A 211 -10.14 15.23 19.15
N PHE A 212 -9.71 16.48 19.02
CA PHE A 212 -10.43 17.64 19.53
C PHE A 212 -11.78 17.79 18.83
N VAL A 213 -11.81 17.78 17.50
CA VAL A 213 -13.04 17.93 16.71
C VAL A 213 -14.03 16.80 17.01
N SER A 214 -13.58 15.55 17.07
CA SER A 214 -14.44 14.41 17.40
C SER A 214 -14.99 14.47 18.81
N GLY A 215 -14.15 14.83 19.78
CA GLY A 215 -14.57 14.99 21.18
C GLY A 215 -15.59 16.13 21.34
N PHE A 216 -15.34 17.28 20.70
CA PHE A 216 -16.25 18.41 20.72
C PHE A 216 -17.62 18.11 20.09
N LEU A 217 -17.59 17.41 18.94
CA LEU A 217 -18.83 17.00 18.25
C LEU A 217 -19.65 16.02 19.10
N LEU A 218 -19.01 15.07 19.79
CA LEU A 218 -19.70 14.17 20.72
C LEU A 218 -20.30 14.93 21.92
N LEU A 219 -19.61 15.93 22.46
CA LEU A 219 -20.14 16.77 23.52
C LEU A 219 -21.38 17.56 23.07
N ILE A 220 -21.38 18.10 21.86
CA ILE A 220 -22.55 18.76 21.28
C ILE A 220 -23.69 17.76 21.10
N MET A 221 -23.40 16.57 20.57
CA MET A 221 -24.41 15.51 20.39
C MET A 221 -25.01 15.06 21.70
N SER A 222 -24.30 15.16 22.83
CA SER A 222 -24.84 14.81 24.15
C SER A 222 -26.03 15.70 24.56
N LEU A 223 -26.17 16.90 24.00
CA LEU A 223 -27.29 17.80 24.28
C LEU A 223 -28.60 17.37 23.57
N PHE A 224 -28.50 16.60 22.50
CA PHE A 224 -29.67 16.19 21.69
C PHE A 224 -30.11 14.73 21.91
N VAL A 225 -29.34 13.96 22.66
CA VAL A 225 -29.60 12.52 22.86
C VAL A 225 -30.25 12.24 24.22
N ILE A 226 -31.18 11.31 24.25
CA ILE A 226 -31.93 10.91 25.48
C ILE A 226 -31.00 10.32 26.56
N TYR A 227 -29.86 9.72 26.17
CA TYR A 227 -28.86 9.17 27.10
C TYR A 227 -27.51 9.93 26.92
N PRO A 228 -27.37 11.13 27.50
CA PRO A 228 -26.20 12.00 27.25
C PRO A 228 -24.90 11.48 27.89
N VAL A 229 -24.99 10.63 28.92
CA VAL A 229 -23.82 10.22 29.73
C VAL A 229 -22.72 9.57 28.89
N TYR A 230 -23.08 8.68 27.96
CA TYR A 230 -22.09 8.03 27.08
C TYR A 230 -21.35 9.02 26.21
N TYR A 231 -22.07 9.94 25.58
CA TYR A 231 -21.49 10.96 24.70
C TYR A 231 -20.65 11.96 25.47
N LEU A 232 -21.08 12.30 26.68
CA LEU A 232 -20.37 13.22 27.57
C LEU A 232 -19.05 12.62 28.06
N VAL A 233 -19.06 11.36 28.52
CA VAL A 233 -17.85 10.66 28.98
C VAL A 233 -16.88 10.46 27.81
N THR A 234 -17.34 9.93 26.68
CA THR A 234 -16.47 9.65 25.52
C THR A 234 -15.91 10.93 24.90
N GLY A 235 -16.75 11.97 24.79
CA GLY A 235 -16.33 13.30 24.31
C GLY A 235 -15.29 13.92 25.21
N SER A 236 -15.47 13.86 26.54
CA SER A 236 -14.52 14.37 27.52
C SER A 236 -13.17 13.63 27.46
N VAL A 237 -13.19 12.30 27.34
CA VAL A 237 -11.96 11.49 27.20
C VAL A 237 -11.20 11.88 25.93
N LEU A 238 -11.88 12.07 24.81
CA LEU A 238 -11.25 12.49 23.56
C LEU A 238 -10.68 13.92 23.64
N MET A 239 -11.36 14.84 24.33
CA MET A 239 -10.88 16.19 24.56
C MET A 239 -9.62 16.19 25.43
N ILE A 240 -9.60 15.43 26.51
CA ILE A 240 -8.42 15.27 27.38
C ILE A 240 -7.26 14.65 26.57
N ALA A 241 -7.53 13.60 25.77
CA ALA A 241 -6.55 12.99 24.92
C ALA A 241 -5.98 14.00 23.90
N ALA A 242 -6.82 14.85 23.31
CA ALA A 242 -6.38 15.90 22.38
C ALA A 242 -5.44 16.90 23.05
N ILE A 243 -5.75 17.33 24.28
CA ILE A 243 -4.93 18.25 25.06
C ILE A 243 -3.57 17.60 25.41
N ILE A 244 -3.59 16.36 25.88
CA ILE A 244 -2.37 15.61 26.20
C ILE A 244 -1.50 15.45 24.93
N VAL A 245 -2.09 15.03 23.81
CA VAL A 245 -1.36 14.86 22.52
C VAL A 245 -0.79 16.18 22.04
N ARG A 246 -1.49 17.31 22.25
CA ARG A 246 -0.98 18.64 21.89
C ARG A 246 0.16 19.09 22.78
N ALA A 247 0.10 18.77 24.08
CA ALA A 247 1.11 19.16 25.08
C ALA A 247 2.36 18.28 25.03
N THR A 248 2.19 16.95 24.91
CA THR A 248 3.27 15.96 25.00
C THR A 248 3.57 15.24 23.69
N GLY A 249 2.78 15.48 22.62
CA GLY A 249 2.87 14.78 21.35
C GLY A 249 4.23 14.95 20.67
N PHE A 250 4.69 13.87 20.05
CA PHE A 250 5.94 13.84 19.29
C PHE A 250 5.79 14.68 17.99
N ALA A 251 6.81 15.50 17.75
CA ALA A 251 6.91 16.32 16.54
C ALA A 251 7.20 15.47 15.32
#